data_8627b28b524d67960c6619f70b13b70d
#
_entry.id   8627b28b524d67960c6619f70b13b70d
#
_cell.length_a   1.000
_cell.length_b   1.000
_cell.length_c   1.000
_cell.angle_alpha   90.00
_cell.angle_beta   90.00
_cell.angle_gamma   90.00
#
_symmetry.space_group_name_H-M   'P 1'
#
loop_
_entity.id
_entity.type
_entity.pdbx_description
1 polymer ?
#
loop_
_entity_poly.entity_id
_entity_poly.type
_entity_poly.pdbx_seq_one_letter_code
_entity_poly.pdbx_strand_id
1 'polypeptide(L)'
;DPLYLGLRQRRLTGEAYDELVEEFIVATQEVFPGVIVQFEDFANHNAFRLLRRYRDRVSCFNDDIQGTASVALAGVFSALRVKGTQLADEKFLFLGAGEAATGISDLLVNAMIEDGTDEAAARARCWMGDSKGLVVASRGELAEHKRPYAHAHAPVSDFIGAVKSLR
;
A
#
# COMPACT_ATOMS: atom_id res chain seq x y z
N ASP A 1 18.47 -10.15 19.70
CA ASP A 1 18.69 -8.87 20.41
C ASP A 1 18.46 -9.09 21.90
N PRO A 2 19.46 -8.83 22.79
CA PRO A 2 19.30 -8.96 24.24
C PRO A 2 18.30 -7.95 24.84
N LEU A 3 17.99 -6.87 24.13
CA LEU A 3 17.02 -5.85 24.54
C LEU A 3 15.60 -6.12 24.04
N TYR A 4 15.38 -7.22 23.31
CA TYR A 4 14.05 -7.57 22.84
C TYR A 4 13.12 -7.93 24.01
N LEU A 5 12.03 -7.18 24.15
CA LEU A 5 11.07 -7.32 25.26
C LEU A 5 9.99 -8.38 25.03
N GLY A 6 9.84 -8.87 23.81
CA GLY A 6 8.87 -9.92 23.45
C GLY A 6 9.34 -11.33 23.83
N LEU A 7 8.51 -12.31 23.50
CA LEU A 7 8.85 -13.72 23.68
C LEU A 7 10.00 -14.12 22.76
N ARG A 8 11.06 -14.73 23.34
CA ARG A 8 12.25 -15.18 22.61
C ARG A 8 12.02 -16.53 21.95
N GLN A 9 11.04 -16.59 21.07
CA GLN A 9 10.69 -17.77 20.27
C GLN A 9 10.46 -17.40 18.81
N ARG A 10 10.47 -18.41 17.93
CA ARG A 10 10.12 -18.17 16.53
C ARG A 10 8.66 -17.75 16.43
N ARG A 11 8.38 -16.80 15.53
CA ARG A 11 7.00 -16.39 15.23
C ARG A 11 6.25 -17.52 14.55
N LEU A 12 4.96 -17.63 14.84
CA LEU A 12 4.06 -18.52 14.10
C LEU A 12 3.97 -18.08 12.63
N THR A 13 3.85 -19.04 11.74
CA THR A 13 3.66 -18.82 10.30
C THR A 13 2.68 -19.86 9.75
N GLY A 14 2.18 -19.63 8.54
CA GLY A 14 1.24 -20.57 7.88
C GLY A 14 -0.10 -20.68 8.61
N GLU A 15 -0.65 -21.87 8.60
CA GLU A 15 -2.01 -22.16 9.11
C GLU A 15 -2.18 -21.78 10.58
N ALA A 16 -1.23 -22.15 11.44
CA ALA A 16 -1.30 -21.82 12.88
C ALA A 16 -1.32 -20.30 13.15
N TYR A 17 -0.66 -19.50 12.29
CA TYR A 17 -0.77 -18.05 12.36
C TYR A 17 -2.15 -17.56 11.91
N ASP A 18 -2.69 -18.14 10.85
CA ASP A 18 -4.00 -17.77 10.31
C ASP A 18 -5.13 -18.13 11.27
N GLU A 19 -5.04 -19.29 11.94
CA GLU A 19 -5.96 -19.72 12.99
C GLU A 19 -5.96 -18.77 14.18
N LEU A 20 -4.78 -18.35 14.66
CA LEU A 20 -4.67 -17.38 15.75
C LEU A 20 -5.33 -16.04 15.41
N VAL A 21 -5.11 -15.54 14.19
CA VAL A 21 -5.74 -14.28 13.74
C VAL A 21 -7.26 -14.46 13.61
N GLU A 22 -7.73 -15.59 13.07
CA GLU A 22 -9.15 -15.89 12.94
C GLU A 22 -9.82 -15.96 14.32
N GLU A 23 -9.22 -16.68 15.28
CA GLU A 23 -9.71 -16.78 16.66
C GLU A 23 -9.83 -15.39 17.30
N PHE A 24 -8.81 -14.53 17.15
CA PHE A 24 -8.84 -13.17 17.64
C PHE A 24 -10.00 -12.35 17.03
N ILE A 25 -10.18 -12.42 15.71
CA ILE A 25 -11.27 -11.69 15.03
C ILE A 25 -12.64 -12.14 15.49
N VAL A 26 -12.85 -13.47 15.58
CA VAL A 26 -14.14 -14.04 16.04
C VAL A 26 -14.42 -13.63 17.49
N ALA A 27 -13.46 -13.84 18.39
CA ALA A 27 -13.61 -13.48 19.80
C ALA A 27 -13.86 -11.97 20.00
N THR A 28 -13.18 -11.13 19.20
CA THR A 28 -13.37 -9.68 19.26
C THR A 28 -14.80 -9.28 18.88
N GLN A 29 -15.37 -9.89 17.82
CA GLN A 29 -16.75 -9.60 17.41
C GLN A 29 -17.79 -10.19 18.39
N GLU A 30 -17.50 -11.30 19.05
CA GLU A 30 -18.37 -11.87 20.09
C GLU A 30 -18.42 -11.00 21.35
N VAL A 31 -17.26 -10.48 21.81
CA VAL A 31 -17.16 -9.67 23.02
C VAL A 31 -17.58 -8.22 22.78
N PHE A 32 -17.27 -7.68 21.60
CA PHE A 32 -17.53 -6.30 21.19
C PHE A 32 -18.24 -6.24 19.83
N PRO A 33 -19.52 -6.58 19.73
CA PRO A 33 -20.24 -6.61 18.46
C PRO A 33 -20.17 -5.28 17.72
N GLY A 34 -19.71 -5.32 16.46
CA GLY A 34 -19.62 -4.14 15.60
C GLY A 34 -18.40 -3.25 15.84
N VAL A 35 -17.45 -3.67 16.68
CA VAL A 35 -16.20 -2.94 16.87
C VAL A 35 -15.38 -2.91 15.58
N ILE A 36 -14.67 -1.82 15.36
CA ILE A 36 -13.72 -1.69 14.24
C ILE A 36 -12.38 -2.32 14.64
N VAL A 37 -11.88 -3.22 13.80
CA VAL A 37 -10.58 -3.84 13.97
C VAL A 37 -9.54 -3.11 13.09
N GLN A 38 -8.54 -2.52 13.72
CA GLN A 38 -7.40 -1.91 13.04
C GLN A 38 -6.25 -2.90 12.98
N PHE A 39 -5.80 -3.24 11.77
CA PHE A 39 -4.56 -3.98 11.54
C PHE A 39 -3.39 -3.03 11.46
N GLU A 40 -2.30 -3.31 12.22
CA GLU A 40 -1.11 -2.49 12.32
C GLU A 40 0.13 -3.38 12.39
N ASP A 41 1.20 -3.04 11.68
CA ASP A 41 2.52 -3.72 11.74
C ASP A 41 2.51 -5.22 11.35
N PHE A 42 1.65 -5.63 10.42
CA PHE A 42 1.52 -7.04 10.02
C PHE A 42 2.53 -7.51 8.96
N ALA A 43 3.45 -6.70 8.53
CA ALA A 43 4.36 -6.92 7.39
C ALA A 43 3.63 -7.14 6.03
N ASN A 44 4.26 -6.72 4.92
CA ASN A 44 3.65 -6.66 3.59
C ASN A 44 2.90 -7.93 3.16
N HIS A 45 3.50 -9.10 3.38
CA HIS A 45 2.90 -10.37 2.93
C HIS A 45 1.64 -10.77 3.72
N ASN A 46 1.50 -10.32 4.95
CA ASN A 46 0.31 -10.55 5.77
C ASN A 46 -0.72 -9.43 5.62
N ALA A 47 -0.31 -8.17 5.62
CA ALA A 47 -1.19 -7.01 5.64
C ALA A 47 -2.22 -7.03 4.49
N PHE A 48 -1.77 -7.15 3.24
CA PHE A 48 -2.67 -7.23 2.08
C PHE A 48 -3.58 -8.46 2.13
N ARG A 49 -3.05 -9.61 2.56
CA ARG A 49 -3.79 -10.86 2.64
C ARG A 49 -4.88 -10.82 3.71
N LEU A 50 -4.53 -10.32 4.89
CA LEU A 50 -5.48 -10.20 6.00
C LEU A 50 -6.56 -9.16 5.71
N LEU A 51 -6.20 -7.98 5.19
CA LEU A 51 -7.18 -6.99 4.77
C LEU A 51 -8.17 -7.56 3.76
N ARG A 52 -7.70 -8.29 2.73
CA ARG A 52 -8.56 -8.93 1.73
C ARG A 52 -9.46 -10.01 2.35
N ARG A 53 -8.95 -10.76 3.34
CA ARG A 53 -9.70 -11.84 4.01
C ARG A 53 -10.85 -11.32 4.88
N TYR A 54 -10.66 -10.17 5.53
CA TYR A 54 -11.57 -9.70 6.57
C TYR A 54 -12.43 -8.50 6.20
N ARG A 55 -12.05 -7.68 5.20
CA ARG A 55 -12.74 -6.43 4.87
C ARG A 55 -14.25 -6.56 4.56
N ASP A 56 -14.66 -7.70 4.03
CA ASP A 56 -16.06 -7.97 3.68
C ASP A 56 -16.79 -8.80 4.76
N ARG A 57 -16.11 -9.14 5.86
CA ARG A 57 -16.63 -9.96 6.95
C ARG A 57 -16.86 -9.18 8.24
N VAL A 58 -15.98 -8.26 8.55
CA VAL A 58 -16.03 -7.42 9.77
C VAL A 58 -15.63 -5.99 9.42
N SER A 59 -16.06 -5.03 10.25
CA SER A 59 -15.59 -3.64 10.13
C SER A 59 -14.10 -3.59 10.47
N CYS A 60 -13.25 -3.48 9.46
CA CYS A 60 -11.81 -3.42 9.66
C CYS A 60 -11.11 -2.55 8.62
N PHE A 61 -9.91 -2.11 8.95
CA PHE A 61 -8.98 -1.49 8.02
C PHE A 61 -7.53 -1.84 8.38
N ASN A 62 -6.62 -1.64 7.45
CA ASN A 62 -5.19 -1.73 7.72
C ASN A 62 -4.57 -0.33 7.68
N ASP A 63 -3.95 0.09 8.78
CA ASP A 63 -3.43 1.45 8.94
C ASP A 63 -2.21 1.73 8.05
N ASP A 64 -1.31 0.75 7.92
CA ASP A 64 -0.13 0.85 7.04
C ASP A 64 -0.49 1.02 5.55
N ILE A 65 -1.68 0.52 5.15
CA ILE A 65 -2.19 0.62 3.78
C ILE A 65 -3.14 1.81 3.65
N GLN A 66 -4.22 1.84 4.43
CA GLN A 66 -5.35 2.76 4.25
C GLN A 66 -5.25 4.03 5.08
N GLY A 67 -4.80 3.96 6.34
CA GLY A 67 -4.60 5.12 7.20
C GLY A 67 -3.48 6.01 6.67
N THR A 68 -2.32 5.43 6.40
CA THR A 68 -1.18 6.11 5.78
C THR A 68 -1.56 6.74 4.43
N ALA A 69 -2.35 6.03 3.61
CA ALA A 69 -2.83 6.56 2.34
C ALA A 69 -3.72 7.80 2.53
N SER A 70 -4.62 7.77 3.49
CA SER A 70 -5.54 8.90 3.76
C SER A 70 -4.80 10.16 4.18
N VAL A 71 -3.81 10.05 5.07
CA VAL A 71 -3.00 11.18 5.53
C VAL A 71 -2.13 11.73 4.40
N ALA A 72 -1.52 10.84 3.60
CA ALA A 72 -0.70 11.26 2.46
C ALA A 72 -1.53 11.99 1.40
N LEU A 73 -2.71 11.49 1.05
CA LEU A 73 -3.61 12.13 0.09
C LEU A 73 -4.07 13.51 0.56
N ALA A 74 -4.38 13.67 1.85
CA ALA A 74 -4.72 14.97 2.42
C ALA A 74 -3.58 15.98 2.24
N GLY A 75 -2.33 15.53 2.46
CA GLY A 75 -1.13 16.33 2.18
C GLY A 75 -0.97 16.70 0.71
N VAL A 76 -1.21 15.74 -0.19
CA VAL A 76 -1.18 15.97 -1.65
C VAL A 76 -2.22 17.00 -2.06
N PHE A 77 -3.47 16.89 -1.63
CA PHE A 77 -4.50 17.89 -1.95
C PHE A 77 -4.14 19.28 -1.43
N SER A 78 -3.52 19.37 -0.26
CA SER A 78 -3.02 20.65 0.27
C SER A 78 -1.92 21.24 -0.61
N ALA A 79 -0.98 20.41 -1.08
CA ALA A 79 0.08 20.83 -1.99
C ALA A 79 -0.47 21.28 -3.36
N LEU A 80 -1.45 20.56 -3.91
CA LEU A 80 -2.11 20.93 -5.18
C LEU A 80 -2.81 22.29 -5.09
N ARG A 81 -3.48 22.60 -3.96
CA ARG A 81 -4.07 23.92 -3.73
C ARG A 81 -3.02 25.05 -3.78
N VAL A 82 -1.86 24.83 -3.15
CA VAL A 82 -0.75 25.78 -3.18
C VAL A 82 -0.17 25.92 -4.57
N LYS A 83 -0.03 24.82 -5.30
CA LYS A 83 0.53 24.78 -6.66
C LYS A 83 -0.46 25.29 -7.72
N GLY A 84 -1.76 25.22 -7.47
CA GLY A 84 -2.81 25.58 -8.43
C GLY A 84 -2.99 24.57 -9.57
N THR A 85 -2.73 23.28 -9.32
CA THR A 85 -2.84 22.20 -10.31
C THR A 85 -3.85 21.14 -9.86
N GLN A 86 -4.26 20.26 -10.77
CA GLN A 86 -5.16 19.14 -10.50
C GLN A 86 -4.36 17.85 -10.24
N LEU A 87 -4.99 16.88 -9.57
CA LEU A 87 -4.37 15.61 -9.24
C LEU A 87 -3.89 14.86 -10.50
N ALA A 88 -4.70 14.86 -11.56
CA ALA A 88 -4.41 14.18 -12.83
C ALA A 88 -3.27 14.84 -13.64
N ASP A 89 -2.87 16.07 -13.32
CA ASP A 89 -1.75 16.75 -13.99
C ASP A 89 -0.39 16.27 -13.47
N GLU A 90 -0.39 15.68 -12.27
CA GLU A 90 0.84 15.33 -11.56
C GLU A 90 1.30 13.90 -11.83
N LYS A 91 2.59 13.67 -11.67
CA LYS A 91 3.19 12.33 -11.57
C LYS A 91 3.68 12.10 -10.15
N PHE A 92 3.42 10.93 -9.63
CA PHE A 92 3.81 10.53 -8.29
C PHE A 92 4.87 9.43 -8.36
N LEU A 93 6.05 9.69 -7.80
CA LEU A 93 7.13 8.70 -7.71
C LEU A 93 7.42 8.39 -6.25
N PHE A 94 7.20 7.16 -5.85
CA PHE A 94 7.43 6.66 -4.50
C PHE A 94 8.83 6.07 -4.35
N LEU A 95 9.56 6.51 -3.35
CA LEU A 95 10.78 5.84 -2.89
C LEU A 95 10.41 4.72 -1.92
N GLY A 96 10.06 3.58 -2.47
CA GLY A 96 9.50 2.41 -1.83
C GLY A 96 8.38 1.82 -2.68
N ALA A 97 8.13 0.52 -2.54
CA ALA A 97 7.06 -0.20 -3.23
C ALA A 97 6.44 -1.25 -2.29
N GLY A 98 6.18 -0.86 -1.05
CA GLY A 98 5.54 -1.65 -0.01
C GLY A 98 4.07 -1.26 0.20
N GLU A 99 3.55 -1.55 1.38
CA GLU A 99 2.17 -1.31 1.80
C GLU A 99 1.75 0.15 1.63
N ALA A 100 2.51 1.06 2.23
CA ALA A 100 2.21 2.49 2.18
C ALA A 100 2.20 3.03 0.74
N ALA A 101 3.24 2.76 -0.06
CA ALA A 101 3.31 3.23 -1.44
C ALA A 101 2.16 2.70 -2.29
N THR A 102 1.80 1.42 -2.11
CA THR A 102 0.67 0.80 -2.82
C THR A 102 -0.65 1.41 -2.36
N GLY A 103 -0.89 1.52 -1.06
CA GLY A 103 -2.12 2.10 -0.51
C GLY A 103 -2.32 3.55 -0.93
N ILE A 104 -1.26 4.37 -0.88
CA ILE A 104 -1.31 5.76 -1.36
C ILE A 104 -1.62 5.81 -2.85
N SER A 105 -0.95 4.97 -3.66
CA SER A 105 -1.20 4.94 -5.11
C SER A 105 -2.61 4.50 -5.45
N ASP A 106 -3.15 3.48 -4.77
CA ASP A 106 -4.54 3.03 -4.97
C ASP A 106 -5.53 4.14 -4.63
N LEU A 107 -5.30 4.88 -3.54
CA LEU A 107 -6.18 5.98 -3.14
C LEU A 107 -6.06 7.19 -4.09
N LEU A 108 -4.86 7.51 -4.57
CA LEU A 108 -4.66 8.54 -5.61
C LEU A 108 -5.38 8.18 -6.92
N VAL A 109 -5.24 6.92 -7.35
CA VAL A 109 -5.93 6.41 -8.55
C VAL A 109 -7.44 6.52 -8.40
N ASN A 110 -7.99 6.08 -7.26
CA ASN A 110 -9.43 6.18 -7.00
C ASN A 110 -9.92 7.64 -7.01
N ALA A 111 -9.17 8.56 -6.39
CA ALA A 111 -9.52 9.98 -6.42
C ALA A 111 -9.49 10.56 -7.84
N MET A 112 -8.51 10.18 -8.68
CA MET A 112 -8.49 10.60 -10.08
C MET A 112 -9.66 10.02 -10.89
N ILE A 113 -10.08 8.77 -10.61
CA ILE A 113 -11.23 8.14 -11.26
C ILE A 113 -12.52 8.85 -10.87
N GLU A 114 -12.70 9.20 -9.60
CA GLU A 114 -13.84 9.98 -9.12
C GLU A 114 -13.92 11.36 -9.78
N ASP A 115 -12.77 11.97 -10.10
CA ASP A 115 -12.68 13.22 -10.86
C ASP A 115 -12.82 13.03 -12.38
N GLY A 116 -13.11 11.79 -12.85
CA GLY A 116 -13.38 11.47 -14.26
C GLY A 116 -12.18 11.04 -15.09
N THR A 117 -11.03 10.79 -14.48
CA THR A 117 -9.86 10.24 -15.20
C THR A 117 -10.06 8.73 -15.48
N ASP A 118 -9.67 8.29 -16.67
CA ASP A 118 -9.64 6.84 -16.98
C ASP A 118 -8.67 6.09 -16.07
N GLU A 119 -9.04 4.86 -15.66
CA GLU A 119 -8.23 4.07 -14.70
C GLU A 119 -6.81 3.83 -15.18
N ALA A 120 -6.60 3.50 -16.46
CA ALA A 120 -5.27 3.25 -17.00
C ALA A 120 -4.44 4.53 -17.01
N ALA A 121 -5.05 5.67 -17.34
CA ALA A 121 -4.42 6.98 -17.29
C ALA A 121 -4.06 7.38 -15.85
N ALA A 122 -4.95 7.14 -14.88
CA ALA A 122 -4.70 7.40 -13.47
C ALA A 122 -3.55 6.54 -12.93
N ARG A 123 -3.54 5.23 -13.22
CA ARG A 123 -2.44 4.33 -12.83
C ARG A 123 -1.10 4.75 -13.43
N ALA A 124 -1.08 5.24 -14.67
CA ALA A 124 0.13 5.73 -15.33
C ALA A 124 0.76 6.96 -14.65
N ARG A 125 0.05 7.62 -13.74
CA ARG A 125 0.57 8.73 -12.93
C ARG A 125 1.37 8.26 -11.71
N CYS A 126 1.19 7.02 -11.24
CA CYS A 126 1.83 6.49 -10.04
C CYS A 126 2.99 5.56 -10.39
N TRP A 127 4.18 5.88 -9.91
CA TRP A 127 5.43 5.16 -10.15
C TRP A 127 6.08 4.78 -8.84
N MET A 128 6.74 3.63 -8.79
CA MET A 128 7.39 3.12 -7.59
C MET A 128 8.82 2.69 -7.86
N GLY A 129 9.72 2.97 -6.93
CA GLY A 129 11.06 2.41 -6.91
C GLY A 129 11.28 1.58 -5.64
N ASP A 130 11.89 0.41 -5.78
CA ASP A 130 12.30 -0.43 -4.65
C ASP A 130 13.83 -0.63 -4.64
N SER A 131 14.35 -1.51 -3.76
CA SER A 131 15.79 -1.81 -3.66
C SER A 131 16.43 -2.32 -4.96
N LYS A 132 15.63 -2.73 -5.95
CA LYS A 132 16.08 -3.19 -7.27
C LYS A 132 15.90 -2.11 -8.37
N GLY A 133 15.51 -0.89 -7.99
CA GLY A 133 15.24 0.22 -8.91
C GLY A 133 13.77 0.42 -9.23
N LEU A 134 13.50 1.10 -10.36
CA LEU A 134 12.15 1.42 -10.80
C LEU A 134 11.34 0.13 -11.07
N VAL A 135 10.08 0.11 -10.60
CA VAL A 135 9.16 -0.99 -10.87
C VAL A 135 8.66 -0.88 -12.30
N VAL A 136 9.13 -1.77 -13.16
CA VAL A 136 8.83 -1.78 -14.61
C VAL A 136 8.32 -3.15 -15.05
N ALA A 137 7.53 -3.17 -16.13
CA ALA A 137 6.88 -4.38 -16.64
C ALA A 137 7.89 -5.47 -17.09
N SER A 138 9.11 -5.09 -17.48
CA SER A 138 10.16 -6.03 -17.87
C SER A 138 10.79 -6.81 -16.72
N ARG A 139 10.45 -6.50 -15.45
CA ARG A 139 10.94 -7.25 -14.28
C ARG A 139 10.18 -8.57 -14.15
N GLY A 140 10.90 -9.70 -14.22
CA GLY A 140 10.31 -11.05 -14.22
C GLY A 140 9.56 -11.41 -12.94
N GLU A 141 10.07 -11.01 -11.77
CA GLU A 141 9.47 -11.31 -10.48
C GLU A 141 9.01 -10.03 -9.78
N LEU A 142 7.70 -9.82 -9.77
CA LEU A 142 7.06 -8.73 -9.04
C LEU A 142 6.01 -9.30 -8.07
N ALA A 143 6.03 -8.84 -6.83
CA ALA A 143 4.96 -9.10 -5.88
C ALA A 143 3.61 -8.60 -6.44
N GLU A 144 2.52 -9.27 -6.10
CA GLU A 144 1.18 -9.03 -6.65
C GLU A 144 0.77 -7.55 -6.56
N HIS A 145 0.97 -6.93 -5.40
CA HIS A 145 0.62 -5.52 -5.15
C HIS A 145 1.39 -4.50 -6.01
N LYS A 146 2.56 -4.88 -6.55
CA LYS A 146 3.38 -3.99 -7.42
C LYS A 146 2.96 -4.06 -8.89
N ARG A 147 2.32 -5.14 -9.32
CA ARG A 147 1.99 -5.38 -10.73
C ARG A 147 1.15 -4.28 -11.38
N PRO A 148 0.14 -3.71 -10.70
CA PRO A 148 -0.67 -2.63 -11.28
C PRO A 148 0.12 -1.35 -11.59
N TYR A 149 1.31 -1.19 -10.99
CA TYR A 149 2.20 -0.04 -11.10
C TYR A 149 3.51 -0.35 -11.84
N ALA A 150 3.57 -1.50 -12.52
CA ALA A 150 4.71 -1.90 -13.34
C ALA A 150 4.51 -1.42 -14.77
N HIS A 151 5.04 -0.25 -15.08
CA HIS A 151 4.87 0.38 -16.40
C HIS A 151 5.88 -0.09 -17.45
N ALA A 152 5.52 0.08 -18.72
CA ALA A 152 6.42 -0.15 -19.84
C ALA A 152 7.46 0.99 -19.89
N HIS A 153 8.61 0.77 -19.29
CA HIS A 153 9.72 1.71 -19.22
C HIS A 153 11.06 0.95 -19.20
N ALA A 154 12.13 1.59 -19.63
CA ALA A 154 13.47 1.04 -19.49
C ALA A 154 13.82 0.91 -17.98
N PRO A 155 14.56 -0.15 -17.58
CA PRO A 155 15.01 -0.28 -16.20
C PRO A 155 15.87 0.90 -15.77
N VAL A 156 15.60 1.41 -14.55
CA VAL A 156 16.39 2.48 -13.90
C VAL A 156 16.74 1.99 -12.52
N SER A 157 18.04 1.95 -12.20
CA SER A 157 18.55 1.33 -10.99
C SER A 157 18.51 2.25 -9.74
N ASP A 158 18.45 3.56 -9.95
CA ASP A 158 18.50 4.53 -8.86
C ASP A 158 17.36 5.55 -8.92
N PHE A 159 17.04 6.12 -7.76
CA PHE A 159 15.91 7.03 -7.63
C PHE A 159 16.11 8.37 -8.36
N ILE A 160 17.34 8.89 -8.37
CA ILE A 160 17.65 10.15 -9.07
C ILE A 160 17.49 9.99 -10.58
N GLY A 161 17.94 8.84 -11.11
CA GLY A 161 17.74 8.46 -12.50
C GLY A 161 16.26 8.33 -12.84
N ALA A 162 15.45 7.72 -11.95
CA ALA A 162 14.00 7.62 -12.12
C ALA A 162 13.34 9.01 -12.15
N VAL A 163 13.67 9.92 -11.23
CA VAL A 163 13.17 11.30 -11.24
C VAL A 163 13.48 12.01 -12.55
N LYS A 164 14.68 11.82 -13.08
CA LYS A 164 15.09 12.46 -14.35
C LYS A 164 14.37 11.87 -15.58
N SER A 165 14.11 10.56 -15.57
CA SER A 165 13.50 9.85 -16.70
C SER A 165 11.98 10.03 -16.79
N LEU A 166 11.33 10.40 -15.69
CA LEU A 166 9.88 10.57 -15.59
C LEU A 166 9.39 12.02 -15.72
N ARG A 167 10.31 12.94 -15.98
CA ARG A 167 9.99 14.37 -16.22
C ARG A 167 9.19 14.59 -17.49
#